data_716ad3e263b079751a305bf9aa7f3720
#
_entry.id   716ad3e263b079751a305bf9aa7f3720
#
_cell.length_a   1.000
_cell.length_b   1.000
_cell.length_c   1.000
_cell.angle_alpha   90.00
_cell.angle_beta   90.00
_cell.angle_gamma   90.00
#
_symmetry.space_group_name_H-M   'P 1'
#
loop_
_entity.id
_entity.type
_entity.pdbx_description
1 polymer ?
#
loop_
_entity_poly.entity_id
_entity_poly.type
_entity_poly.pdbx_seq_one_letter_code
_entity_poly.pdbx_strand_id
1 'polypeptide(L)'
;MVFKDPDTGELPELEEFLSEWGIEFDNSLLKDPSSSLDVEHYSLVGDYPIALNSSNTTAENAVYDPDALGASLVSSMTNTGTPPKTVVKYASPINRLWDSKDGRMTSTVLYTSSNAEKYVDGTKVETGKYPLIVLSRESRYIDNTPHYSYVFACGSQYLASTDYVGRGAYGNSDIVYAMMRTMGKKQVSVDLKFKVFDDESLDITTQEATNWTIFLTAVIPAGFLVAGVVVWLRRKHA
;
A
#
# COMPACT_ATOMS: atom_id res chain seq x y z
N MET A 1 -13.66 -1.66 11.24
CA MET A 1 -12.39 -1.09 10.76
C MET A 1 -11.69 -0.43 11.92
N VAL A 2 -10.40 -0.69 12.06
CA VAL A 2 -9.54 -0.11 13.12
C VAL A 2 -8.39 0.61 12.44
N PHE A 3 -8.13 1.84 12.86
CA PHE A 3 -7.03 2.67 12.36
C PHE A 3 -6.12 3.03 13.54
N LYS A 4 -4.80 2.84 13.37
CA LYS A 4 -3.82 3.26 14.37
C LYS A 4 -3.65 4.78 14.29
N ASP A 5 -3.71 5.42 15.45
CA ASP A 5 -3.27 6.78 15.66
C ASP A 5 -1.93 6.75 16.38
N PRO A 6 -0.85 7.33 15.83
CA PRO A 6 0.47 7.30 16.46
C PRO A 6 0.49 7.97 17.84
N ASP A 7 -0.43 8.90 18.09
CA ASP A 7 -0.52 9.62 19.34
C ASP A 7 -1.39 8.91 20.40
N THR A 8 -2.08 7.82 20.01
CA THR A 8 -2.89 7.03 20.95
C THR A 8 -2.00 6.08 21.74
N GLY A 9 -2.10 6.15 23.06
CA GLY A 9 -1.43 5.22 23.98
C GLY A 9 -1.95 3.79 23.85
N GLU A 10 -1.51 2.92 24.76
CA GLU A 10 -1.92 1.52 24.82
C GLU A 10 -3.43 1.38 25.06
N LEU A 11 -4.06 0.48 24.33
CA LEU A 11 -5.48 0.11 24.44
C LEU A 11 -5.58 -1.42 24.66
N PRO A 12 -5.31 -1.93 25.87
CA PRO A 12 -5.12 -3.37 26.11
C PRO A 12 -6.29 -4.23 25.67
N GLU A 13 -7.53 -3.80 25.90
CA GLU A 13 -8.74 -4.55 25.54
C GLU A 13 -8.91 -4.63 23.99
N LEU A 14 -8.55 -3.56 23.28
CA LEU A 14 -8.58 -3.53 21.83
C LEU A 14 -7.44 -4.39 21.24
N GLU A 15 -6.27 -4.33 21.85
CA GLU A 15 -5.10 -5.11 21.44
C GLU A 15 -5.34 -6.61 21.66
N GLU A 16 -5.95 -7.00 22.79
CA GLU A 16 -6.38 -8.36 23.06
C GLU A 16 -7.39 -8.84 21.99
N PHE A 17 -8.43 -8.04 21.73
CA PHE A 17 -9.40 -8.35 20.67
C PHE A 17 -8.72 -8.52 19.31
N LEU A 18 -7.82 -7.63 18.92
CA LEU A 18 -7.12 -7.70 17.64
C LEU A 18 -6.19 -8.92 17.56
N SER A 19 -5.55 -9.30 18.66
CA SER A 19 -4.69 -10.48 18.73
C SER A 19 -5.46 -11.77 18.47
N GLU A 20 -6.72 -11.87 18.92
CA GLU A 20 -7.61 -12.98 18.60
C GLU A 20 -7.90 -13.06 17.09
N TRP A 21 -7.81 -11.95 16.38
CA TRP A 21 -7.96 -11.86 14.93
C TRP A 21 -6.63 -11.92 14.17
N GLY A 22 -5.53 -12.21 14.89
CA GLY A 22 -4.20 -12.37 14.30
C GLY A 22 -3.53 -11.05 13.91
N ILE A 23 -3.95 -9.96 14.51
CA ILE A 23 -3.49 -8.59 14.21
C ILE A 23 -2.86 -7.99 15.46
N GLU A 24 -1.66 -7.43 15.30
CA GLU A 24 -0.98 -6.68 16.33
C GLU A 24 -0.41 -5.39 15.74
N PHE A 25 -0.67 -4.25 16.37
CA PHE A 25 -0.03 -2.99 16.00
C PHE A 25 1.34 -2.88 16.66
N ASP A 26 2.34 -2.60 15.87
CA ASP A 26 3.67 -2.24 16.37
C ASP A 26 3.66 -0.75 16.76
N ASN A 27 4.36 -0.40 17.85
CA ASN A 27 4.47 0.98 18.35
C ASN A 27 5.64 1.75 17.71
N SER A 28 6.09 1.34 16.54
CA SER A 28 7.12 2.02 15.76
C SER A 28 6.51 2.88 14.65
N LEU A 29 7.31 3.77 14.09
CA LEU A 29 6.95 4.62 12.98
C LEU A 29 7.73 4.22 11.73
N LEU A 30 7.07 4.21 10.58
CA LEU A 30 7.68 3.86 9.30
C LEU A 30 8.06 5.10 8.50
N LYS A 31 9.21 5.03 7.83
CA LYS A 31 9.63 5.91 6.74
C LYS A 31 9.98 5.07 5.51
N ASP A 32 9.72 5.58 4.33
CA ASP A 32 10.10 4.90 3.09
C ASP A 32 10.83 5.86 2.15
N PRO A 33 12.18 5.91 2.21
CA PRO A 33 12.96 6.81 1.35
C PRO A 33 12.82 6.52 -0.14
N SER A 34 12.42 5.30 -0.52
CA SER A 34 12.28 4.88 -1.91
C SER A 34 10.86 5.02 -2.45
N SER A 35 9.85 5.09 -1.58
CA SER A 35 8.44 5.11 -1.97
C SER A 35 7.60 6.03 -1.06
N SER A 36 7.86 7.34 -1.13
CA SER A 36 7.15 8.37 -0.37
C SER A 36 6.90 9.62 -1.21
N LEU A 37 5.88 10.40 -0.84
CA LEU A 37 5.51 11.65 -1.52
C LEU A 37 6.11 12.90 -0.87
N ASP A 38 6.66 12.80 0.33
CA ASP A 38 7.25 13.90 1.07
C ASP A 38 8.75 13.72 1.29
N VAL A 39 9.43 14.83 1.58
CA VAL A 39 10.88 14.86 1.83
C VAL A 39 11.26 14.17 3.14
N GLU A 40 10.34 14.13 4.09
CA GLU A 40 10.56 13.51 5.41
C GLU A 40 10.28 11.99 5.38
N HIS A 41 9.76 11.49 4.24
CA HIS A 41 9.49 10.07 3.97
C HIS A 41 8.39 9.43 4.84
N TYR A 42 7.48 10.23 5.39
CA TYR A 42 6.35 9.74 6.19
C TYR A 42 5.07 9.48 5.38
N SER A 43 4.93 10.07 4.19
CA SER A 43 3.79 9.84 3.28
C SER A 43 4.09 8.65 2.37
N LEU A 44 3.94 7.45 2.91
CA LEU A 44 4.29 6.19 2.27
C LEU A 44 3.36 5.89 1.10
N VAL A 45 3.92 5.52 -0.05
CA VAL A 45 3.16 4.96 -1.17
C VAL A 45 3.21 3.44 -1.08
N GLY A 46 2.07 2.83 -0.87
CA GLY A 46 1.99 1.39 -0.62
C GLY A 46 2.05 0.54 -1.89
N ASP A 47 2.63 -0.66 -1.73
CA ASP A 47 2.69 -1.73 -2.72
C ASP A 47 1.53 -2.71 -2.51
N TYR A 48 0.79 -3.02 -3.56
CA TYR A 48 -0.27 -4.03 -3.50
C TYR A 48 0.31 -5.44 -3.56
N PRO A 49 -0.29 -6.41 -2.83
CA PRO A 49 0.06 -7.82 -3.00
C PRO A 49 -0.32 -8.28 -4.40
N ILE A 50 0.58 -9.02 -5.05
CA ILE A 50 0.32 -9.64 -6.33
C ILE A 50 -0.25 -11.03 -6.05
N ALA A 51 -1.49 -11.29 -6.48
CA ALA A 51 -2.04 -12.63 -6.43
C ALA A 51 -1.17 -13.57 -7.27
N LEU A 52 -0.68 -14.64 -6.67
CA LEU A 52 -0.01 -15.69 -7.42
C LEU A 52 -1.04 -16.30 -8.39
N ASN A 53 -0.86 -16.06 -9.69
CA ASN A 53 -1.76 -16.57 -10.72
C ASN A 53 -1.80 -18.10 -10.64
N SER A 54 -2.93 -18.64 -10.19
CA SER A 54 -3.21 -20.07 -10.11
C SER A 54 -3.47 -20.72 -11.48
N SER A 55 -3.21 -20.01 -12.58
CA SER A 55 -3.53 -20.49 -13.94
C SER A 55 -2.78 -21.74 -14.40
N ASN A 56 -1.81 -22.25 -13.63
CA ASN A 56 -1.06 -23.48 -13.95
C ASN A 56 -0.92 -24.44 -12.76
N THR A 57 -1.68 -24.28 -11.67
CA THR A 57 -1.63 -25.20 -10.55
C THR A 57 -2.78 -26.20 -10.63
N THR A 58 -2.46 -27.47 -10.90
CA THR A 58 -3.33 -28.59 -10.56
C THR A 58 -3.52 -28.63 -9.05
N ALA A 59 -4.67 -29.16 -8.55
CA ALA A 59 -5.00 -29.19 -7.13
C ALA A 59 -3.91 -29.81 -6.23
N GLU A 60 -2.99 -30.59 -6.79
CA GLU A 60 -1.86 -31.21 -6.09
C GLU A 60 -0.65 -30.26 -5.88
N ASN A 61 -0.58 -29.15 -6.62
CA ASN A 61 0.53 -28.18 -6.60
C ASN A 61 0.06 -26.75 -6.25
N ALA A 62 -1.11 -26.60 -5.62
CA ALA A 62 -1.60 -25.31 -5.19
C ALA A 62 -0.67 -24.73 -4.12
N VAL A 63 0.13 -23.72 -4.49
CA VAL A 63 0.93 -22.98 -3.54
C VAL A 63 -0.02 -22.15 -2.69
N TYR A 64 0.03 -22.35 -1.36
CA TYR A 64 -0.70 -21.53 -0.42
C TYR A 64 -0.22 -20.07 -0.53
N ASP A 65 -1.12 -19.17 -0.89
CA ASP A 65 -0.86 -17.73 -0.93
C ASP A 65 -1.52 -17.05 0.28
N PRO A 66 -0.75 -16.67 1.31
CA PRO A 66 -1.29 -16.03 2.50
C PRO A 66 -1.92 -14.67 2.22
N ASP A 67 -1.59 -14.04 1.08
CA ASP A 67 -2.12 -12.74 0.71
C ASP A 67 -3.25 -12.78 -0.33
N ALA A 68 -3.69 -13.97 -0.72
CA ALA A 68 -4.74 -14.16 -1.73
C ALA A 68 -6.04 -13.39 -1.41
N LEU A 69 -6.44 -13.33 -0.13
CA LEU A 69 -7.64 -12.61 0.29
C LEU A 69 -7.46 -11.09 0.14
N GLY A 70 -6.31 -10.54 0.56
CA GLY A 70 -5.97 -9.13 0.40
C GLY A 70 -5.83 -8.75 -1.07
N ALA A 71 -5.14 -9.56 -1.87
CA ALA A 71 -5.00 -9.36 -3.31
C ALA A 71 -6.37 -9.39 -4.02
N SER A 72 -7.28 -10.27 -3.62
CA SER A 72 -8.64 -10.31 -4.14
C SER A 72 -9.42 -9.03 -3.85
N LEU A 73 -9.26 -8.44 -2.66
CA LEU A 73 -9.92 -7.20 -2.27
C LEU A 73 -9.52 -6.03 -3.19
N VAL A 74 -8.24 -5.95 -3.55
CA VAL A 74 -7.69 -4.86 -4.39
C VAL A 74 -7.62 -5.23 -5.87
N SER A 75 -8.14 -6.38 -6.28
CA SER A 75 -8.03 -6.89 -7.65
C SER A 75 -8.58 -5.94 -8.72
N SER A 76 -9.65 -5.22 -8.42
CA SER A 76 -10.22 -4.22 -9.34
C SER A 76 -9.27 -3.04 -9.60
N MET A 77 -8.37 -2.76 -8.66
CA MET A 77 -7.38 -1.68 -8.76
C MET A 77 -6.11 -2.19 -9.45
N THR A 78 -5.67 -3.41 -9.12
CA THR A 78 -4.41 -4.00 -9.62
C THR A 78 -4.52 -4.59 -11.03
N ASN A 79 -5.72 -4.93 -11.50
CA ASN A 79 -5.96 -5.41 -12.86
C ASN A 79 -5.94 -4.30 -13.93
N THR A 80 -5.78 -3.05 -13.52
CA THR A 80 -5.51 -1.93 -14.43
C THR A 80 -4.02 -1.91 -14.76
N GLY A 81 -3.64 -1.52 -15.97
CA GLY A 81 -2.23 -1.51 -16.37
C GLY A 81 -1.32 -0.62 -15.49
N THR A 82 -1.90 0.34 -14.78
CA THR A 82 -1.22 1.20 -13.80
C THR A 82 -2.10 1.31 -12.55
N PRO A 83 -1.82 0.55 -11.48
CA PRO A 83 -2.57 0.65 -10.24
C PRO A 83 -2.48 2.05 -9.63
N PRO A 84 -3.57 2.59 -9.08
CA PRO A 84 -3.53 3.89 -8.41
C PRO A 84 -2.65 3.81 -7.16
N LYS A 85 -1.89 4.84 -6.89
CA LYS A 85 -1.05 4.92 -5.68
C LYS A 85 -1.92 5.13 -4.44
N THR A 86 -1.77 4.27 -3.44
CA THR A 86 -2.41 4.46 -2.13
C THR A 86 -1.40 5.03 -1.16
N VAL A 87 -1.76 6.12 -0.52
CA VAL A 87 -0.89 6.86 0.40
C VAL A 87 -1.29 6.60 1.84
N VAL A 88 -0.32 6.23 2.67
CA VAL A 88 -0.50 6.02 4.11
C VAL A 88 0.52 6.87 4.85
N LYS A 89 0.05 7.94 5.52
CA LYS A 89 0.92 8.89 6.21
C LYS A 89 1.05 8.53 7.69
N TYR A 90 2.24 8.72 8.27
CA TYR A 90 2.56 8.43 9.68
C TYR A 90 2.12 7.03 10.09
N ALA A 91 2.55 6.03 9.33
CA ALA A 91 2.14 4.66 9.52
C ALA A 91 2.98 3.92 10.54
N SER A 92 2.31 3.11 11.36
CA SER A 92 2.93 2.03 12.15
C SER A 92 2.77 0.71 11.40
N PRO A 93 3.75 -0.20 11.45
CA PRO A 93 3.60 -1.52 10.85
C PRO A 93 2.58 -2.35 11.61
N ILE A 94 2.00 -3.31 10.89
CA ILE A 94 1.08 -4.29 11.48
C ILE A 94 1.73 -5.65 11.42
N ASN A 95 1.86 -6.31 12.58
CA ASN A 95 2.32 -7.67 12.66
C ASN A 95 1.15 -8.63 12.45
N ARG A 96 1.31 -9.59 11.54
CA ARG A 96 0.40 -10.73 11.41
C ARG A 96 0.90 -11.84 12.32
N LEU A 97 0.10 -12.19 13.34
CA LEU A 97 0.47 -13.21 14.31
C LEU A 97 0.42 -14.63 13.74
N TRP A 98 -0.43 -14.82 12.71
CA TRP A 98 -0.59 -16.09 11.99
C TRP A 98 -1.31 -15.85 10.66
N ASP A 99 -1.19 -16.78 9.71
CA ASP A 99 -1.87 -16.74 8.42
C ASP A 99 -3.28 -17.36 8.50
N SER A 100 -3.42 -18.43 9.27
CA SER A 100 -4.70 -19.11 9.49
C SER A 100 -4.75 -19.77 10.85
N LYS A 101 -5.86 -19.57 11.58
CA LYS A 101 -6.11 -20.17 12.89
C LYS A 101 -7.61 -20.19 13.19
N ASP A 102 -8.14 -21.32 13.67
CA ASP A 102 -9.51 -21.47 14.19
C ASP A 102 -10.62 -20.93 13.24
N GLY A 103 -10.49 -21.20 11.94
CA GLY A 103 -11.44 -20.73 10.93
C GLY A 103 -11.28 -19.25 10.53
N ARG A 104 -10.27 -18.59 11.05
CA ARG A 104 -9.88 -17.23 10.70
C ARG A 104 -8.67 -17.25 9.78
N MET A 105 -8.58 -16.29 8.89
CA MET A 105 -7.46 -16.08 7.97
C MET A 105 -7.05 -14.61 8.00
N THR A 106 -5.75 -14.35 8.11
CA THR A 106 -5.20 -12.99 7.96
C THR A 106 -4.51 -12.84 6.62
N SER A 107 -4.62 -11.68 6.02
CA SER A 107 -4.05 -11.38 4.72
C SER A 107 -3.66 -9.91 4.64
N THR A 108 -2.52 -9.61 4.02
CA THR A 108 -2.10 -8.23 3.82
C THR A 108 -2.75 -7.66 2.57
N VAL A 109 -3.24 -6.44 2.67
CA VAL A 109 -3.89 -5.68 1.59
C VAL A 109 -2.94 -4.67 0.98
N LEU A 110 -2.03 -4.13 1.77
CA LEU A 110 -1.06 -3.14 1.34
C LEU A 110 0.24 -3.29 2.13
N TYR A 111 1.38 -3.22 1.45
CA TYR A 111 2.72 -3.25 2.02
C TYR A 111 3.45 -1.93 1.81
N THR A 112 4.54 -1.73 2.54
CA THR A 112 5.59 -0.77 2.16
C THR A 112 6.44 -1.31 1.02
N SER A 113 7.37 -0.51 0.50
CA SER A 113 8.48 -1.04 -0.29
C SER A 113 9.41 -1.94 0.56
N SER A 114 10.31 -2.65 -0.09
CA SER A 114 11.32 -3.48 0.60
C SER A 114 12.40 -2.65 1.31
N ASN A 115 12.47 -1.35 1.05
CA ASN A 115 13.46 -0.43 1.60
C ASN A 115 12.89 0.48 2.69
N ALA A 116 11.68 0.19 3.18
CA ALA A 116 11.09 0.96 4.26
C ALA A 116 11.90 0.77 5.56
N GLU A 117 11.99 1.83 6.32
CA GLU A 117 12.76 1.92 7.54
C GLU A 117 11.84 2.03 8.74
N LYS A 118 12.10 1.21 9.75
CA LYS A 118 11.36 1.20 11.01
C LYS A 118 12.11 2.00 12.07
N TYR A 119 11.40 2.89 12.75
CA TYR A 119 11.92 3.79 13.78
C TYR A 119 11.22 3.58 15.10
N VAL A 120 11.99 3.45 16.17
CA VAL A 120 11.53 3.45 17.58
C VAL A 120 12.22 4.60 18.27
N ASP A 121 11.46 5.47 18.94
CA ASP A 121 11.95 6.65 19.64
C ASP A 121 12.92 7.50 18.79
N GLY A 122 12.59 7.66 17.52
CA GLY A 122 13.40 8.43 16.56
C GLY A 122 14.67 7.74 16.07
N THR A 123 14.95 6.51 16.51
CA THR A 123 16.12 5.73 16.11
C THR A 123 15.70 4.66 15.10
N LYS A 124 16.40 4.60 13.97
CA LYS A 124 16.24 3.53 12.99
C LYS A 124 16.68 2.19 13.57
N VAL A 125 15.78 1.21 13.56
CA VAL A 125 16.06 -0.13 14.11
C VAL A 125 16.15 -1.22 13.05
N GLU A 126 15.39 -1.10 11.95
CA GLU A 126 15.30 -2.14 10.93
C GLU A 126 14.95 -1.57 9.57
N THR A 127 15.29 -2.29 8.50
CA THR A 127 14.84 -1.99 7.13
C THR A 127 14.19 -3.26 6.55
N GLY A 128 13.02 -3.09 5.94
CA GLY A 128 12.29 -4.24 5.41
C GLY A 128 10.97 -3.87 4.73
N LYS A 129 10.20 -4.88 4.39
CA LYS A 129 8.84 -4.75 3.84
C LYS A 129 7.84 -5.01 4.96
N TYR A 130 6.98 -4.04 5.24
CA TYR A 130 6.04 -4.10 6.35
C TYR A 130 4.58 -4.02 5.87
N PRO A 131 3.65 -4.79 6.47
CA PRO A 131 2.23 -4.64 6.24
C PRO A 131 1.73 -3.29 6.77
N LEU A 132 1.04 -2.53 5.91
CA LEU A 132 0.38 -1.27 6.25
C LEU A 132 -1.10 -1.47 6.52
N ILE A 133 -1.71 -2.42 5.81
CA ILE A 133 -3.12 -2.75 5.89
C ILE A 133 -3.26 -4.26 5.94
N VAL A 134 -4.00 -4.75 6.94
CA VAL A 134 -4.28 -6.18 7.13
C VAL A 134 -5.79 -6.41 7.22
N LEU A 135 -6.25 -7.44 6.53
CA LEU A 135 -7.61 -7.96 6.58
C LEU A 135 -7.61 -9.31 7.28
N SER A 136 -8.42 -9.46 8.31
CA SER A 136 -8.72 -10.75 8.92
C SER A 136 -10.16 -11.14 8.64
N ARG A 137 -10.40 -12.40 8.24
CA ARG A 137 -11.70 -12.95 7.93
C ARG A 137 -11.95 -14.23 8.73
N GLU A 138 -13.08 -14.29 9.42
CA GLU A 138 -13.61 -15.50 10.01
C GLU A 138 -14.67 -16.10 9.09
N SER A 139 -14.67 -17.44 8.95
CA SER A 139 -15.67 -18.19 8.22
C SER A 139 -16.39 -19.12 9.17
N ARG A 140 -17.70 -18.96 9.30
CA ARG A 140 -18.59 -19.85 10.07
C ARG A 140 -19.68 -20.40 9.17
N TYR A 141 -19.99 -21.68 9.32
CA TYR A 141 -21.11 -22.29 8.61
C TYR A 141 -22.31 -22.38 9.54
N ILE A 142 -23.43 -21.78 9.12
CA ILE A 142 -24.72 -21.87 9.79
C ILE A 142 -25.71 -22.41 8.77
N ASP A 143 -26.37 -23.52 9.08
CA ASP A 143 -27.31 -24.20 8.18
C ASP A 143 -26.70 -24.43 6.77
N ASN A 144 -25.48 -24.92 6.71
CA ASN A 144 -24.71 -25.17 5.48
C ASN A 144 -24.43 -23.93 4.64
N THR A 145 -24.68 -22.72 5.18
CA THR A 145 -24.41 -21.45 4.52
C THR A 145 -23.19 -20.79 5.16
N PRO A 146 -22.18 -20.38 4.36
CA PRO A 146 -21.01 -19.68 4.90
C PRO A 146 -21.38 -18.26 5.32
N HIS A 147 -21.05 -17.91 6.55
CA HIS A 147 -21.13 -16.57 7.09
C HIS A 147 -19.71 -16.04 7.34
N TYR A 148 -19.46 -14.83 6.90
CA TYR A 148 -18.15 -14.19 7.03
C TYR A 148 -18.22 -13.01 7.98
N SER A 149 -17.24 -12.93 8.86
CA SER A 149 -16.97 -11.76 9.69
C SER A 149 -15.60 -11.23 9.33
N TYR A 150 -15.42 -9.91 9.38
CA TYR A 150 -14.20 -9.27 8.94
C TYR A 150 -13.70 -8.26 9.96
N VAL A 151 -12.40 -8.25 10.18
CA VAL A 151 -11.69 -7.17 10.86
C VAL A 151 -10.67 -6.60 9.89
N PHE A 152 -10.68 -5.30 9.75
CA PHE A 152 -9.77 -4.56 8.90
C PHE A 152 -8.98 -3.60 9.75
N ALA A 153 -7.65 -3.68 9.70
CA ALA A 153 -6.72 -2.86 10.42
C ALA A 153 -5.81 -2.08 9.47
N CYS A 154 -5.62 -0.80 9.76
CA CYS A 154 -4.70 0.05 9.04
C CYS A 154 -3.73 0.71 10.03
N GLY A 155 -2.44 0.70 9.72
CA GLY A 155 -1.37 1.28 10.54
C GLY A 155 -1.41 2.81 10.64
N SER A 156 -2.41 3.47 10.04
CA SER A 156 -2.56 4.92 10.10
C SER A 156 -4.01 5.35 9.94
N GLN A 157 -4.43 6.33 10.74
CA GLN A 157 -5.72 7.01 10.57
C GLN A 157 -5.79 7.87 9.29
N TYR A 158 -4.66 8.30 8.77
CA TYR A 158 -4.60 9.18 7.60
C TYR A 158 -4.97 8.49 6.28
N LEU A 159 -5.11 7.14 6.25
CA LEU A 159 -5.63 6.44 5.06
C LEU A 159 -6.98 7.01 4.61
N ALA A 160 -7.84 7.34 5.56
CA ALA A 160 -9.18 7.89 5.30
C ALA A 160 -9.25 9.43 5.39
N SER A 161 -8.11 10.11 5.42
CA SER A 161 -8.07 11.57 5.44
C SER A 161 -8.66 12.17 4.16
N THR A 162 -9.35 13.30 4.29
CA THR A 162 -9.87 14.07 3.15
C THR A 162 -8.80 14.51 2.16
N ASP A 163 -7.54 14.63 2.63
CA ASP A 163 -6.40 14.99 1.77
C ASP A 163 -6.09 13.93 0.72
N TYR A 164 -6.44 12.67 0.98
CA TYR A 164 -6.20 11.56 0.06
C TYR A 164 -7.49 10.97 -0.52
N VAL A 165 -8.55 10.82 0.29
CA VAL A 165 -9.82 10.26 -0.17
C VAL A 165 -10.58 11.22 -1.08
N GLY A 166 -10.48 12.54 -0.81
CA GLY A 166 -11.13 13.57 -1.62
C GLY A 166 -10.44 13.88 -2.95
N ARG A 167 -9.24 13.39 -3.16
CA ARG A 167 -8.46 13.62 -4.40
C ARG A 167 -8.50 12.38 -5.27
N GLY A 168 -9.02 12.49 -6.49
CA GLY A 168 -9.11 11.38 -7.44
C GLY A 168 -7.76 10.83 -7.94
N ALA A 169 -6.64 11.46 -7.54
CA ALA A 169 -5.29 11.05 -7.89
C ALA A 169 -4.80 9.80 -7.11
N TYR A 170 -5.43 9.50 -5.96
CA TYR A 170 -5.00 8.42 -5.06
C TYR A 170 -6.02 7.30 -4.97
N GLY A 171 -5.54 6.07 -4.82
CA GLY A 171 -6.35 4.86 -4.61
C GLY A 171 -6.92 4.70 -3.20
N ASN A 172 -6.77 5.72 -2.33
CA ASN A 172 -7.25 5.66 -0.95
C ASN A 172 -8.76 5.47 -0.86
N SER A 173 -9.54 6.21 -1.67
CA SER A 173 -10.99 6.04 -1.75
C SER A 173 -11.37 4.64 -2.20
N ASP A 174 -10.66 4.08 -3.17
CA ASP A 174 -10.97 2.77 -3.74
C ASP A 174 -10.75 1.66 -2.71
N ILE A 175 -9.66 1.72 -1.92
CA ILE A 175 -9.43 0.79 -0.81
C ILE A 175 -10.54 0.92 0.25
N VAL A 176 -10.87 2.14 0.68
CA VAL A 176 -11.92 2.36 1.67
C VAL A 176 -13.27 1.81 1.18
N TYR A 177 -13.62 2.04 -0.07
CA TYR A 177 -14.85 1.48 -0.67
C TYR A 177 -14.79 -0.03 -0.81
N ALA A 178 -13.66 -0.59 -1.24
CA ALA A 178 -13.49 -2.05 -1.33
C ALA A 178 -13.68 -2.72 0.04
N MET A 179 -13.15 -2.11 1.12
CA MET A 179 -13.35 -2.58 2.49
C MET A 179 -14.81 -2.51 2.92
N MET A 180 -15.47 -1.36 2.71
CA MET A 180 -16.88 -1.19 3.06
C MET A 180 -17.77 -2.18 2.30
N ARG A 181 -17.50 -2.40 1.02
CA ARG A 181 -18.21 -3.36 0.18
C ARG A 181 -18.04 -4.79 0.68
N THR A 182 -16.81 -5.16 1.07
CA THR A 182 -16.51 -6.52 1.58
C THR A 182 -17.17 -6.78 2.92
N MET A 183 -17.21 -5.80 3.81
CA MET A 183 -17.82 -5.91 5.14
C MET A 183 -19.34 -5.67 5.14
N GLY A 184 -19.88 -5.12 4.07
CA GLY A 184 -21.33 -4.84 3.93
C GLY A 184 -22.15 -6.12 3.81
N LYS A 185 -23.25 -6.22 4.59
CA LYS A 185 -24.18 -7.36 4.54
C LYS A 185 -25.02 -7.42 3.25
N LYS A 186 -25.11 -6.32 2.52
CA LYS A 186 -25.75 -6.24 1.20
C LYS A 186 -24.68 -5.90 0.17
N GLN A 187 -24.45 -6.80 -0.77
CA GLN A 187 -23.75 -6.43 -2.00
C GLN A 187 -24.63 -5.41 -2.74
N VAL A 188 -24.31 -4.16 -2.54
CA VAL A 188 -24.84 -3.13 -3.42
C VAL A 188 -24.08 -3.30 -4.71
N SER A 189 -24.73 -3.82 -5.73
CA SER A 189 -24.21 -3.88 -7.09
C SER A 189 -24.20 -2.47 -7.68
N VAL A 190 -23.35 -1.62 -7.14
CA VAL A 190 -23.08 -0.32 -7.73
C VAL A 190 -21.80 -0.47 -8.50
N ASP A 191 -21.94 -0.75 -9.81
CA ASP A 191 -20.85 -0.62 -10.77
C ASP A 191 -20.62 0.90 -10.99
N LEU A 192 -20.07 1.54 -9.95
CA LEU A 192 -19.62 2.92 -10.05
C LEU A 192 -18.31 2.87 -10.84
N LYS A 193 -18.41 3.06 -12.13
CA LYS A 193 -17.27 3.52 -12.92
C LYS A 193 -16.91 4.91 -12.44
N PHE A 194 -15.94 5.00 -11.53
CA PHE A 194 -15.43 6.30 -11.12
C PHE A 194 -14.90 7.00 -12.36
N LYS A 195 -15.46 8.16 -12.67
CA LYS A 195 -14.83 9.06 -13.61
C LYS A 195 -13.60 9.60 -12.89
N VAL A 196 -12.44 9.12 -13.31
CA VAL A 196 -11.18 9.73 -12.89
C VAL A 196 -11.26 11.17 -13.39
N PHE A 197 -11.39 12.12 -12.45
CA PHE A 197 -11.14 13.51 -12.78
C PHE A 197 -9.63 13.62 -12.90
N ASP A 198 -9.17 14.11 -14.05
CA ASP A 198 -7.76 14.48 -14.21
C ASP A 198 -7.47 15.56 -13.14
N ASP A 199 -6.84 15.12 -12.06
CA ASP A 199 -6.29 16.05 -11.09
C ASP A 199 -4.95 16.50 -11.69
N GLU A 200 -4.77 17.79 -11.86
CA GLU A 200 -3.53 18.38 -12.40
C GLU A 200 -2.33 18.16 -11.46
N SER A 201 -2.52 17.51 -10.33
CA SER A 201 -1.45 17.17 -9.41
C SER A 201 -0.57 16.05 -9.98
N LEU A 202 0.73 16.30 -10.08
CA LEU A 202 1.70 15.28 -10.44
C LEU A 202 1.83 14.26 -9.30
N ASP A 203 1.31 13.06 -9.54
CA ASP A 203 1.43 11.93 -8.62
C ASP A 203 2.77 11.21 -8.85
N ILE A 204 3.87 11.84 -8.41
CA ILE A 204 5.22 11.29 -8.51
C ILE A 204 5.82 11.10 -7.12
N THR A 205 6.54 10.00 -6.93
CA THR A 205 7.34 9.80 -5.71
C THR A 205 8.54 10.75 -5.67
N THR A 206 9.06 11.00 -4.47
CA THR A 206 10.29 11.82 -4.29
C THR A 206 11.45 11.26 -5.11
N GLN A 207 11.57 9.93 -5.21
CA GLN A 207 12.63 9.29 -6.00
C GLN A 207 12.46 9.54 -7.51
N GLU A 208 11.24 9.45 -8.03
CA GLU A 208 10.95 9.75 -9.44
C GLU A 208 11.24 11.24 -9.74
N ALA A 209 10.82 12.15 -8.86
CA ALA A 209 11.11 13.58 -9.00
C ALA A 209 12.62 13.85 -9.01
N THR A 210 13.38 13.21 -8.12
CA THR A 210 14.84 13.33 -8.07
C THR A 210 15.49 12.81 -9.36
N ASN A 211 15.07 11.65 -9.85
CA ASN A 211 15.61 11.08 -11.09
C ASN A 211 15.34 11.99 -12.30
N TRP A 212 14.14 12.54 -12.42
CA TRP A 212 13.81 13.50 -13.46
C TRP A 212 14.60 14.81 -13.34
N THR A 213 14.78 15.29 -12.11
CA THR A 213 15.59 16.49 -11.86
C THR A 213 17.04 16.30 -12.31
N ILE A 214 17.66 15.18 -11.94
CA ILE A 214 19.04 14.86 -12.38
C ILE A 214 19.11 14.78 -13.91
N PHE A 215 18.14 14.10 -14.53
CA PHE A 215 18.12 13.95 -15.99
C PHE A 215 18.04 15.30 -16.70
N LEU A 216 17.11 16.16 -16.29
CA LEU A 216 16.88 17.47 -16.91
C LEU A 216 18.01 18.47 -16.63
N THR A 217 18.60 18.48 -15.42
CA THR A 217 19.59 19.48 -15.01
C THR A 217 21.03 19.09 -15.31
N ALA A 218 21.34 17.81 -15.38
CA ALA A 218 22.70 17.33 -15.62
C ALA A 218 22.86 16.67 -17.00
N VAL A 219 22.03 15.70 -17.35
CA VAL A 219 22.25 14.90 -18.58
C VAL A 219 22.01 15.73 -19.84
N ILE A 220 20.91 16.48 -19.89
CA ILE A 220 20.57 17.28 -21.07
C ILE A 220 21.61 18.40 -21.31
N PRO A 221 21.98 19.25 -20.31
CA PRO A 221 23.02 20.28 -20.52
C PRO A 221 24.38 19.68 -20.88
N ALA A 222 24.77 18.55 -20.27
CA ALA A 222 26.02 17.88 -20.65
C ALA A 222 26.02 17.44 -22.12
N GLY A 223 24.91 16.92 -22.60
CA GLY A 223 24.75 16.57 -24.01
C GLY A 223 24.93 17.76 -24.96
N PHE A 224 24.37 18.91 -24.61
CA PHE A 224 24.56 20.14 -25.41
C PHE A 224 26.01 20.64 -25.37
N LEU A 225 26.69 20.57 -24.23
CA LEU A 225 28.10 20.91 -24.13
C LEU A 225 28.99 20.03 -25.02
N VAL A 226 28.77 18.70 -24.97
CA VAL A 226 29.51 17.77 -25.82
C VAL A 226 29.26 18.06 -27.31
N ALA A 227 28.00 18.26 -27.69
CA ALA A 227 27.65 18.63 -29.09
C ALA A 227 28.33 19.95 -29.50
N GLY A 228 28.33 20.94 -28.64
CA GLY A 228 29.00 22.24 -28.88
C GLY A 228 30.50 22.07 -29.10
N VAL A 229 31.17 21.29 -28.26
CA VAL A 229 32.61 20.99 -28.41
C VAL A 229 32.90 20.27 -29.70
N VAL A 230 32.10 19.28 -30.09
CA VAL A 230 32.28 18.56 -31.36
C VAL A 230 32.14 19.48 -32.57
N VAL A 231 31.13 20.37 -32.57
CA VAL A 231 30.95 21.36 -33.65
C VAL A 231 32.12 22.34 -33.69
N TRP A 232 32.59 22.82 -32.55
CA TRP A 232 33.72 23.72 -32.45
C TRP A 232 35.01 23.08 -32.98
N LEU A 233 35.30 21.82 -32.59
CA LEU A 233 36.47 21.08 -33.07
C LEU A 233 36.43 20.86 -34.59
N ARG A 234 35.24 20.49 -35.12
CA ARG A 234 35.07 20.32 -36.58
C ARG A 234 35.33 21.62 -37.35
N ARG A 235 34.84 22.74 -36.84
CA ARG A 235 35.08 24.05 -37.49
C ARG A 235 36.54 24.50 -37.42
N LYS A 236 37.28 24.10 -36.39
CA LYS A 236 38.70 24.46 -36.22
C LYS A 236 39.62 23.68 -37.18
N HIS A 237 39.19 22.51 -37.64
CA HIS A 237 39.96 21.63 -38.51
C HIS A 237 39.43 21.58 -39.96
N ALA A 238 38.42 22.39 -40.32
CA ALA A 238 37.96 22.69 -41.64
C ALA A 238 38.57 24.04 -42.10
#